data_4a8576fe9a26cb7f142dcb1fa4c2e4cf
#
_entry.id   4a8576fe9a26cb7f142dcb1fa4c2e4cf
#
_cell.length_a   1.000
_cell.length_b   1.000
_cell.length_c   1.000
_cell.angle_alpha   90.00
_cell.angle_beta   90.00
_cell.angle_gamma   90.00
#
_symmetry.space_group_name_H-M   'P 1'
#
loop_
_entity.id
_entity.type
_entity.pdbx_description
1 polymer ?
#
loop_
_entity_poly.entity_id
_entity_poly.type
_entity_poly.pdbx_seq_one_letter_code
_entity_poly.pdbx_strand_id
1 'polypeptide(L)'
;HCFDAWGGCVPKDSDFKVLYGMEGYLVDDLKGMVTNGKGQKLNGRFVVFDIETTGFSSLTCQIIEIGAVLVENGEITDRFSTFVNPKVPIPFRIEQLTSINDSMVMDAPTIEEVLPKFLEFSKDAVMVAHNADFDMGFIMKNCDRLGIAHDFTYVDTVGMARFLLPALNRFKLDTVAKAVGVSLENHHRAVDDAACTAEIFVKF
;
A
#
# COMPACT_ATOMS: atom_id res chain seq x y z
N HIS A 1 -22.24 25.60 1.31
CA HIS A 1 -23.12 25.09 2.36
C HIS A 1 -23.08 25.90 3.66
N CYS A 2 -21.92 26.15 4.31
CA CYS A 2 -21.83 27.01 5.49
C CYS A 2 -22.14 28.48 5.15
N PHE A 3 -21.69 28.96 4.00
CA PHE A 3 -22.00 30.32 3.51
C PHE A 3 -23.48 30.50 3.21
N ASP A 4 -24.15 29.47 2.69
CA ASP A 4 -25.57 29.49 2.41
C ASP A 4 -26.39 29.56 3.71
N ALA A 5 -25.97 28.84 4.75
CA ALA A 5 -26.59 28.91 6.08
C ALA A 5 -26.47 30.29 6.70
N TRP A 6 -25.30 30.94 6.58
CA TRP A 6 -25.09 32.30 7.08
C TRP A 6 -25.92 33.34 6.31
N GLY A 7 -25.90 33.24 4.97
CA GLY A 7 -26.57 34.23 4.12
C GLY A 7 -28.10 34.13 4.05
N GLY A 8 -28.64 32.94 4.31
CA GLY A 8 -30.05 32.65 4.09
C GLY A 8 -30.89 32.34 5.32
N CYS A 9 -30.27 31.84 6.39
CA CYS A 9 -31.00 31.29 7.53
C CYS A 9 -30.83 32.05 8.85
N VAL A 10 -29.83 32.92 8.98
CA VAL A 10 -29.52 33.63 10.22
C VAL A 10 -29.92 35.10 10.08
N PRO A 11 -30.88 35.61 10.88
CA PRO A 11 -31.27 37.03 10.89
C PRO A 11 -30.05 37.91 11.24
N LYS A 12 -29.94 39.08 10.61
CA LYS A 12 -28.81 40.01 10.82
C LYS A 12 -28.65 40.49 12.26
N ASP A 13 -29.73 40.49 13.01
CA ASP A 13 -29.78 40.95 14.41
C ASP A 13 -29.76 39.80 15.42
N SER A 14 -29.39 38.59 14.98
CA SER A 14 -29.30 37.39 15.83
C SER A 14 -27.99 37.35 16.60
N ASP A 15 -28.04 36.97 17.87
CA ASP A 15 -26.86 36.63 18.68
C ASP A 15 -26.21 35.30 18.24
N PHE A 16 -26.80 34.59 17.31
CA PHE A 16 -26.28 33.36 16.75
C PHE A 16 -25.07 33.64 15.87
N LYS A 17 -23.95 32.96 16.15
CA LYS A 17 -22.69 33.05 15.37
C LYS A 17 -22.43 31.78 14.63
N VAL A 18 -22.15 31.88 13.34
CA VAL A 18 -21.61 30.79 12.54
C VAL A 18 -20.09 30.89 12.56
N LEU A 19 -19.45 29.89 13.15
CA LEU A 19 -17.99 29.75 13.12
C LEU A 19 -17.63 28.84 11.95
N TYR A 20 -16.80 29.36 11.06
CA TYR A 20 -16.24 28.57 9.96
C TYR A 20 -15.01 27.84 10.48
N GLY A 21 -15.04 26.53 10.32
CA GLY A 21 -13.88 25.67 10.59
C GLY A 21 -13.44 24.94 9.31
N MET A 22 -12.23 24.51 9.31
CA MET A 22 -11.68 23.65 8.29
C MET A 22 -11.14 22.39 8.98
N GLU A 23 -11.55 21.24 8.51
CA GLU A 23 -10.88 20.00 8.86
C GLU A 23 -9.63 19.88 8.01
N GLY A 24 -8.48 19.92 8.65
CA GLY A 24 -7.17 19.78 8.01
C GLY A 24 -6.54 18.46 8.43
N TYR A 25 -6.00 17.73 7.48
CA TYR A 25 -5.15 16.58 7.78
C TYR A 25 -3.71 17.07 7.87
N LEU A 26 -3.10 16.92 9.05
CA LEU A 26 -1.67 17.17 9.21
C LEU A 26 -0.92 16.01 8.55
N VAL A 27 -0.20 16.30 7.48
CA VAL A 27 0.72 15.37 6.84
C VAL A 27 2.11 15.66 7.38
N ASP A 28 2.79 14.64 7.89
CA ASP A 28 4.19 14.75 8.28
C ASP A 28 5.07 14.68 7.02
N ASP A 29 5.41 15.82 6.47
CA ASP A 29 6.30 15.94 5.31
C ASP A 29 7.76 15.54 5.63
N LEU A 30 8.07 15.33 6.92
CA LEU A 30 9.38 14.86 7.37
C LEU A 30 9.43 13.34 7.47
N LYS A 31 8.32 12.63 7.22
CA LYS A 31 8.31 11.18 7.19
C LYS A 31 9.29 10.70 6.11
N GLY A 32 10.35 10.06 6.56
CA GLY A 32 11.38 9.55 5.67
C GLY A 32 10.83 8.53 4.68
N MET A 33 11.36 8.52 3.46
CA MET A 33 11.04 7.51 2.43
C MET A 33 11.43 6.09 2.87
N VAL A 34 12.34 5.98 3.84
CA VAL A 34 12.88 4.73 4.38
C VAL A 34 12.55 4.63 5.85
N THR A 35 11.94 3.53 6.25
CA THR A 35 11.68 3.19 7.65
C THR A 35 12.68 2.14 8.12
N ASN A 36 13.23 2.34 9.32
CA ASN A 36 14.18 1.43 9.97
C ASN A 36 15.41 1.12 9.08
N GLY A 37 15.98 2.16 8.45
CA GLY A 37 17.17 2.02 7.62
C GLY A 37 18.41 1.63 8.43
N LYS A 38 19.16 0.64 7.96
CA LYS A 38 20.37 0.08 8.59
C LYS A 38 21.61 0.27 7.74
N GLY A 39 21.59 1.24 6.83
CA GLY A 39 22.70 1.51 5.91
C GLY A 39 22.79 0.52 4.74
N GLN A 40 21.66 -0.04 4.31
CA GLN A 40 21.61 -0.93 3.15
C GLN A 40 22.05 -0.19 1.87
N LYS A 41 22.70 -0.93 0.97
CA LYS A 41 23.18 -0.37 -0.29
C LYS A 41 22.10 -0.45 -1.37
N LEU A 42 22.10 0.52 -2.31
CA LEU A 42 21.16 0.54 -3.43
C LEU A 42 21.32 -0.61 -4.43
N ASN A 43 22.45 -1.29 -4.44
CA ASN A 43 22.68 -2.52 -5.22
C ASN A 43 22.38 -3.81 -4.44
N GLY A 44 21.64 -3.70 -3.34
CA GLY A 44 21.21 -4.84 -2.53
C GLY A 44 20.03 -5.60 -3.14
N ARG A 45 19.44 -6.45 -2.31
CA ARG A 45 18.21 -7.17 -2.61
C ARG A 45 17.01 -6.36 -2.15
N PHE A 46 16.02 -6.23 -3.02
CA PHE A 46 14.76 -5.56 -2.72
C PHE A 46 13.59 -6.48 -3.06
N VAL A 47 12.65 -6.62 -2.16
CA VAL A 47 11.38 -7.28 -2.45
C VAL A 47 10.33 -6.19 -2.58
N VAL A 48 9.91 -5.95 -3.80
CA VAL A 48 8.82 -5.02 -4.09
C VAL A 48 7.53 -5.81 -4.07
N PHE A 49 6.56 -5.39 -3.26
CA PHE A 49 5.35 -6.17 -3.04
C PHE A 49 4.12 -5.29 -2.91
N ASP A 50 3.00 -5.90 -3.12
CA ASP A 50 1.67 -5.34 -2.97
C ASP A 50 0.73 -6.40 -2.40
N ILE A 51 -0.33 -6.01 -1.69
CA ILE A 51 -1.33 -6.91 -1.15
C ILE A 51 -2.74 -6.47 -1.49
N GLU A 52 -3.61 -7.44 -1.74
CA GLU A 52 -5.05 -7.20 -1.75
C GLU A 52 -5.67 -7.67 -0.44
N THR A 53 -6.69 -6.96 0.03
CA THR A 53 -7.26 -7.17 1.36
C THR A 53 -8.78 -7.08 1.35
N THR A 54 -9.45 -7.63 2.38
CA THR A 54 -10.91 -7.50 2.54
C THR A 54 -11.36 -6.09 2.97
N GLY A 55 -10.43 -5.15 3.14
CA GLY A 55 -10.69 -3.75 3.50
C GLY A 55 -9.45 -3.03 4.01
N PHE A 56 -9.59 -1.82 4.51
CA PHE A 56 -8.47 -0.90 4.71
C PHE A 56 -7.80 -0.94 6.09
N SER A 57 -8.33 -1.69 7.05
CA SER A 57 -7.79 -1.74 8.41
C SER A 57 -7.09 -3.06 8.69
N SER A 58 -5.78 -3.03 8.93
CA SER A 58 -5.01 -4.21 9.31
C SER A 58 -5.47 -4.84 10.63
N LEU A 59 -6.23 -4.11 11.47
CA LEU A 59 -6.77 -4.62 12.72
C LEU A 59 -7.99 -5.51 12.55
N THR A 60 -8.79 -5.29 11.49
CA THR A 60 -10.11 -5.93 11.31
C THR A 60 -10.26 -6.65 9.98
N CYS A 61 -9.40 -6.35 9.01
CA CYS A 61 -9.46 -6.93 7.67
C CYS A 61 -8.35 -7.97 7.45
N GLN A 62 -8.52 -8.79 6.42
CA GLN A 62 -7.64 -9.92 6.11
C GLN A 62 -6.99 -9.73 4.73
N ILE A 63 -5.81 -10.30 4.54
CA ILE A 63 -5.14 -10.38 3.24
C ILE A 63 -5.86 -11.43 2.38
N ILE A 64 -6.05 -11.14 1.09
CA ILE A 64 -6.64 -12.06 0.09
C ILE A 64 -5.71 -12.37 -1.08
N GLU A 65 -4.70 -11.56 -1.32
CA GLU A 65 -3.62 -11.83 -2.28
C GLU A 65 -2.32 -11.21 -1.78
N ILE A 66 -1.17 -11.86 -2.04
CA ILE A 66 0.17 -11.29 -1.90
C ILE A 66 0.87 -11.46 -3.24
N GLY A 67 1.31 -10.34 -3.82
CA GLY A 67 2.15 -10.30 -5.00
C GLY A 67 3.49 -9.64 -4.68
N ALA A 68 4.59 -10.24 -5.13
CA ALA A 68 5.91 -9.68 -4.91
C ALA A 68 6.86 -10.01 -6.06
N VAL A 69 7.84 -9.16 -6.24
CA VAL A 69 8.96 -9.39 -7.15
C VAL A 69 10.27 -9.12 -6.42
N LEU A 70 11.27 -9.96 -6.69
CA LEU A 70 12.62 -9.76 -6.22
C LEU A 70 13.39 -8.92 -7.24
N VAL A 71 13.99 -7.83 -6.77
CA VAL A 71 14.83 -6.96 -7.58
C VAL A 71 16.28 -7.08 -7.09
N GLU A 72 17.17 -7.44 -7.98
CA GLU A 72 18.60 -7.51 -7.76
C GLU A 72 19.34 -6.82 -8.90
N ASN A 73 20.29 -5.94 -8.58
CA ASN A 73 21.05 -5.16 -9.56
C ASN A 73 20.18 -4.36 -10.56
N GLY A 74 18.99 -3.93 -10.13
CA GLY A 74 18.06 -3.17 -10.95
C GLY A 74 17.18 -4.01 -11.90
N GLU A 75 17.21 -5.32 -11.79
CA GLU A 75 16.41 -6.25 -12.60
C GLU A 75 15.51 -7.11 -11.73
N ILE A 76 14.32 -7.44 -12.24
CA ILE A 76 13.40 -8.40 -11.59
C ILE A 76 13.94 -9.81 -11.87
N THR A 77 14.32 -10.52 -10.79
CA THR A 77 14.95 -11.84 -10.89
C THR A 77 14.05 -12.99 -10.47
N ASP A 78 13.02 -12.71 -9.64
CA ASP A 78 12.08 -13.73 -9.17
C ASP A 78 10.70 -13.12 -8.87
N ARG A 79 9.68 -13.96 -8.75
CA ARG A 79 8.29 -13.56 -8.47
C ARG A 79 7.64 -14.47 -7.45
N PHE A 80 6.83 -13.86 -6.59
CA PHE A 80 5.96 -14.55 -5.65
C PHE A 80 4.53 -14.07 -5.87
N SER A 81 3.59 -14.97 -6.04
CA SER A 81 2.17 -14.61 -6.19
C SER A 81 1.30 -15.73 -5.62
N THR A 82 0.38 -15.36 -4.74
CA THR A 82 -0.55 -16.32 -4.17
C THR A 82 -1.81 -15.66 -3.66
N PHE A 83 -2.95 -16.28 -3.89
CA PHE A 83 -4.16 -15.96 -3.13
C PHE A 83 -4.03 -16.45 -1.69
N VAL A 84 -4.78 -15.83 -0.81
CA VAL A 84 -4.85 -16.15 0.61
C VAL A 84 -6.32 -16.31 1.00
N ASN A 85 -6.67 -17.42 1.63
CA ASN A 85 -8.00 -17.60 2.16
C ASN A 85 -8.21 -16.75 3.42
N PRO A 86 -9.07 -15.72 3.38
CA PRO A 86 -9.26 -14.81 4.50
C PRO A 86 -10.10 -15.42 5.64
N LYS A 87 -10.73 -16.59 5.44
CA LYS A 87 -11.70 -17.23 6.34
C LYS A 87 -12.92 -16.37 6.68
N VAL A 88 -13.14 -15.31 5.94
CA VAL A 88 -14.31 -14.42 6.03
C VAL A 88 -14.75 -14.07 4.61
N PRO A 89 -16.05 -13.75 4.39
CA PRO A 89 -16.53 -13.33 3.08
C PRO A 89 -15.82 -12.03 2.60
N ILE A 90 -15.54 -11.98 1.31
CA ILE A 90 -15.00 -10.77 0.67
C ILE A 90 -16.15 -9.78 0.47
N PRO A 91 -16.06 -8.54 1.01
CA PRO A 91 -17.11 -7.55 0.79
C PRO A 91 -17.26 -7.23 -0.71
N PHE A 92 -18.49 -7.12 -1.18
CA PHE A 92 -18.81 -6.84 -2.60
C PHE A 92 -18.05 -5.63 -3.17
N ARG A 93 -17.84 -4.58 -2.36
CA ARG A 93 -17.06 -3.42 -2.76
C ARG A 93 -15.58 -3.76 -3.06
N ILE A 94 -15.01 -4.70 -2.32
CA ILE A 94 -13.64 -5.18 -2.53
C ILE A 94 -13.59 -6.06 -3.78
N GLU A 95 -14.55 -6.96 -3.96
CA GLU A 95 -14.67 -7.75 -5.18
C GLU A 95 -14.76 -6.85 -6.43
N GLN A 96 -15.55 -5.78 -6.38
CA GLN A 96 -15.62 -4.82 -7.48
C GLN A 96 -14.30 -4.07 -7.73
N LEU A 97 -13.50 -3.84 -6.69
CA LEU A 97 -12.22 -3.13 -6.79
C LEU A 97 -11.12 -4.03 -7.32
N THR A 98 -10.99 -5.24 -6.77
CA THR A 98 -9.86 -6.15 -6.99
C THR A 98 -10.17 -7.25 -8.01
N SER A 99 -11.45 -7.44 -8.34
CA SER A 99 -11.97 -8.58 -9.13
C SER A 99 -11.71 -9.95 -8.46
N ILE A 100 -11.32 -9.97 -7.17
CA ILE A 100 -11.12 -11.19 -6.38
C ILE A 100 -12.41 -11.49 -5.64
N ASN A 101 -12.95 -12.68 -5.83
CA ASN A 101 -14.17 -13.15 -5.18
C ASN A 101 -13.92 -14.37 -4.30
N ASP A 102 -14.92 -14.73 -3.49
CA ASP A 102 -14.83 -15.84 -2.53
C ASP A 102 -14.42 -17.17 -3.18
N SER A 103 -14.89 -17.45 -4.40
CA SER A 103 -14.56 -18.71 -5.09
C SER A 103 -13.09 -18.84 -5.47
N MET A 104 -12.39 -17.71 -5.67
CA MET A 104 -10.98 -17.70 -6.01
C MET A 104 -10.07 -17.96 -4.81
N VAL A 105 -10.54 -17.63 -3.60
CA VAL A 105 -9.74 -17.72 -2.37
C VAL A 105 -10.14 -18.86 -1.45
N MET A 106 -11.29 -19.49 -1.69
CA MET A 106 -11.86 -20.51 -0.81
C MET A 106 -10.92 -21.70 -0.59
N ASP A 107 -10.26 -22.17 -1.66
CA ASP A 107 -9.32 -23.29 -1.62
C ASP A 107 -7.85 -22.84 -1.54
N ALA A 108 -7.61 -21.51 -1.41
CA ALA A 108 -6.27 -20.98 -1.24
C ALA A 108 -5.70 -21.29 0.15
N PRO A 109 -4.37 -21.32 0.31
CA PRO A 109 -3.75 -21.47 1.62
C PRO A 109 -4.09 -20.29 2.53
N THR A 110 -4.05 -20.53 3.83
CA THR A 110 -4.29 -19.48 4.83
C THR A 110 -3.07 -18.60 5.03
N ILE A 111 -3.24 -17.45 5.69
CA ILE A 111 -2.12 -16.55 5.96
C ILE A 111 -1.05 -17.21 6.84
N GLU A 112 -1.44 -18.15 7.71
CA GLU A 112 -0.52 -18.94 8.54
C GLU A 112 0.44 -19.78 7.71
N GLU A 113 -0.01 -20.21 6.52
CA GLU A 113 0.78 -21.03 5.58
C GLU A 113 1.55 -20.18 4.57
N VAL A 114 1.00 -19.02 4.21
CA VAL A 114 1.56 -18.12 3.19
C VAL A 114 2.64 -17.22 3.77
N LEU A 115 2.39 -16.62 4.94
CA LEU A 115 3.30 -15.64 5.51
C LEU A 115 4.72 -16.16 5.73
N PRO A 116 4.95 -17.38 6.27
CA PRO A 116 6.31 -17.91 6.38
C PRO A 116 7.03 -18.06 5.03
N LYS A 117 6.31 -18.41 3.97
CA LYS A 117 6.87 -18.53 2.61
C LYS A 117 7.21 -17.16 2.03
N PHE A 118 6.36 -16.17 2.23
CA PHE A 118 6.62 -14.80 1.84
C PHE A 118 7.81 -14.21 2.59
N LEU A 119 7.95 -14.49 3.89
CA LEU A 119 9.09 -14.04 4.69
C LEU A 119 10.40 -14.72 4.26
N GLU A 120 10.36 -15.99 3.87
CA GLU A 120 11.55 -16.66 3.33
C GLU A 120 11.92 -16.10 1.94
N PHE A 121 10.93 -15.79 1.08
CA PHE A 121 11.15 -15.10 -0.20
C PHE A 121 11.80 -13.73 -0.02
N SER A 122 11.37 -12.98 1.02
CA SER A 122 11.85 -11.63 1.33
C SER A 122 13.08 -11.59 2.26
N LYS A 123 13.65 -12.75 2.57
CA LYS A 123 14.79 -12.85 3.47
C LYS A 123 15.99 -12.03 2.96
N ASP A 124 16.63 -11.31 3.90
CA ASP A 124 17.78 -10.45 3.65
C ASP A 124 17.54 -9.33 2.60
N ALA A 125 16.29 -9.03 2.30
CA ALA A 125 15.91 -7.97 1.38
C ALA A 125 15.34 -6.75 2.10
N VAL A 126 15.43 -5.59 1.46
CA VAL A 126 14.66 -4.41 1.82
C VAL A 126 13.28 -4.53 1.21
N MET A 127 12.24 -4.32 2.01
CA MET A 127 10.85 -4.34 1.53
C MET A 127 10.54 -3.01 0.83
N VAL A 128 9.81 -3.07 -0.27
CA VAL A 128 9.40 -1.86 -1.02
C VAL A 128 7.93 -2.00 -1.39
N ALA A 129 7.14 -0.94 -1.16
CA ALA A 129 5.76 -0.92 -1.61
C ALA A 129 5.31 0.49 -1.98
N HIS A 130 4.17 0.62 -2.64
CA HIS A 130 3.57 1.89 -2.99
C HIS A 130 2.52 2.29 -1.97
N ASN A 131 2.82 3.24 -1.08
CA ASN A 131 2.14 3.53 0.19
C ASN A 131 2.40 2.44 1.23
N ALA A 132 3.68 2.14 1.41
CA ALA A 132 4.22 0.98 2.13
C ALA A 132 3.68 0.77 3.56
N ASP A 133 3.26 1.81 4.26
CA ASP A 133 2.69 1.66 5.61
C ASP A 133 1.41 0.82 5.61
N PHE A 134 0.63 0.88 4.51
CA PHE A 134 -0.57 0.08 4.39
C PHE A 134 -0.20 -1.41 4.34
N ASP A 135 0.62 -1.81 3.41
CA ASP A 135 1.01 -3.21 3.19
C ASP A 135 1.80 -3.77 4.37
N MET A 136 2.79 -3.01 4.82
CA MET A 136 3.60 -3.37 5.99
C MET A 136 2.76 -3.49 7.26
N GLY A 137 1.74 -2.67 7.43
CA GLY A 137 0.81 -2.75 8.56
C GLY A 137 0.10 -4.10 8.63
N PHE A 138 -0.32 -4.66 7.50
CA PHE A 138 -0.91 -6.01 7.43
C PHE A 138 0.14 -7.11 7.67
N ILE A 139 1.31 -7.01 7.06
CA ILE A 139 2.39 -7.99 7.24
C ILE A 139 2.83 -8.04 8.71
N MET A 140 3.18 -6.90 9.30
CA MET A 140 3.63 -6.83 10.70
C MET A 140 2.56 -7.32 11.67
N LYS A 141 1.29 -6.94 11.44
CA LYS A 141 0.18 -7.41 12.28
C LYS A 141 0.01 -8.92 12.25
N ASN A 142 0.18 -9.54 11.08
CA ASN A 142 0.12 -11.00 10.97
C ASN A 142 1.37 -11.66 11.58
N CYS A 143 2.56 -11.06 11.48
CA CYS A 143 3.75 -11.52 12.20
C CYS A 143 3.52 -11.53 13.71
N ASP A 144 3.01 -10.42 14.27
CA ASP A 144 2.69 -10.30 15.70
C ASP A 144 1.70 -11.38 16.14
N ARG A 145 0.62 -11.59 15.36
CA ARG A 145 -0.40 -12.59 15.65
C ARG A 145 0.15 -14.02 15.65
N LEU A 146 1.13 -14.30 14.81
CA LEU A 146 1.77 -15.62 14.70
C LEU A 146 3.01 -15.77 15.58
N GLY A 147 3.37 -14.75 16.37
CA GLY A 147 4.56 -14.77 17.21
C GLY A 147 5.87 -14.79 16.43
N ILE A 148 5.87 -14.29 15.19
CA ILE A 148 7.04 -14.18 14.33
C ILE A 148 7.74 -12.86 14.61
N ALA A 149 8.96 -12.91 15.11
CA ALA A 149 9.78 -11.71 15.30
C ALA A 149 10.10 -11.06 13.96
N HIS A 150 10.02 -9.74 13.89
CA HIS A 150 10.31 -8.98 12.68
C HIS A 150 11.07 -7.69 12.98
N ASP A 151 11.89 -7.28 12.03
CA ASP A 151 12.70 -6.06 12.09
C ASP A 151 12.95 -5.57 10.66
N PHE A 152 11.83 -5.28 9.95
CA PHE A 152 11.87 -4.91 8.54
C PHE A 152 12.45 -3.52 8.33
N THR A 153 13.32 -3.40 7.32
CA THR A 153 13.60 -2.13 6.66
C THR A 153 12.68 -2.04 5.45
N TYR A 154 11.98 -0.92 5.28
CA TYR A 154 11.14 -0.76 4.10
C TYR A 154 11.18 0.65 3.51
N VAL A 155 10.88 0.73 2.22
CA VAL A 155 10.88 1.94 1.41
C VAL A 155 9.47 2.19 0.87
N ASP A 156 9.02 3.44 0.97
CA ASP A 156 7.76 3.91 0.40
C ASP A 156 7.99 4.66 -0.92
N THR A 157 7.56 4.09 -2.03
CA THR A 157 7.69 4.73 -3.34
C THR A 157 6.78 5.95 -3.51
N VAL A 158 5.71 6.12 -2.72
CA VAL A 158 4.93 7.37 -2.68
C VAL A 158 5.78 8.49 -2.11
N GLY A 159 6.53 8.23 -1.04
CA GLY A 159 7.48 9.19 -0.47
C GLY A 159 8.56 9.59 -1.48
N MET A 160 9.13 8.62 -2.20
CA MET A 160 10.10 8.86 -3.28
C MET A 160 9.48 9.71 -4.40
N ALA A 161 8.27 9.34 -4.87
CA ALA A 161 7.60 10.06 -5.94
C ALA A 161 7.27 11.52 -5.57
N ARG A 162 6.87 11.78 -4.32
CA ARG A 162 6.65 13.16 -3.84
C ARG A 162 7.92 14.01 -3.91
N PHE A 163 9.06 13.42 -3.62
CA PHE A 163 10.34 14.12 -3.66
C PHE A 163 10.87 14.30 -5.09
N LEU A 164 10.81 13.23 -5.91
CA LEU A 164 11.40 13.23 -7.25
C LEU A 164 10.48 13.82 -8.33
N LEU A 165 9.18 13.83 -8.12
CA LEU A 165 8.16 14.31 -9.06
C LEU A 165 7.27 15.40 -8.45
N PRO A 166 7.85 16.52 -7.96
CA PRO A 166 7.10 17.54 -7.20
C PRO A 166 6.01 18.24 -8.02
N ALA A 167 6.02 18.11 -9.34
CA ALA A 167 4.99 18.67 -10.22
C ALA A 167 3.70 17.85 -10.26
N LEU A 168 3.69 16.62 -9.70
CA LEU A 168 2.49 15.81 -9.66
C LEU A 168 1.55 16.25 -8.54
N ASN A 169 0.26 16.32 -8.85
CA ASN A 169 -0.79 16.62 -7.87
C ASN A 169 -1.36 15.37 -7.17
N ARG A 170 -1.05 14.18 -7.68
CA ARG A 170 -1.52 12.89 -7.17
C ARG A 170 -0.42 11.85 -7.34
N PHE A 171 -0.33 10.95 -6.35
CA PHE A 171 0.73 9.93 -6.28
C PHE A 171 0.15 8.51 -6.23
N LYS A 172 -0.98 8.28 -6.93
CA LYS A 172 -1.48 6.91 -7.15
C LYS A 172 -0.53 6.17 -8.10
N LEU A 173 -0.49 4.85 -7.99
CA LEU A 173 0.42 4.01 -8.77
C LEU A 173 0.31 4.27 -10.29
N ASP A 174 -0.92 4.31 -10.83
CA ASP A 174 -1.21 4.60 -12.24
C ASP A 174 -0.66 5.96 -12.69
N THR A 175 -0.79 6.97 -11.83
CA THR A 175 -0.35 8.34 -12.11
C THR A 175 1.17 8.43 -12.12
N VAL A 176 1.83 7.80 -11.13
CA VAL A 176 3.29 7.77 -11.04
C VAL A 176 3.88 6.94 -12.18
N ALA A 177 3.34 5.75 -12.47
CA ALA A 177 3.75 4.90 -13.57
C ALA A 177 3.74 5.66 -14.90
N LYS A 178 2.62 6.33 -15.20
CA LYS A 178 2.49 7.17 -16.41
C LYS A 178 3.52 8.29 -16.47
N ALA A 179 3.80 8.95 -15.34
CA ALA A 179 4.75 10.07 -15.28
C ALA A 179 6.20 9.63 -15.56
N VAL A 180 6.56 8.41 -15.19
CA VAL A 180 7.90 7.85 -15.41
C VAL A 180 7.99 6.92 -16.63
N GLY A 181 6.89 6.77 -17.39
CA GLY A 181 6.86 5.93 -18.59
C GLY A 181 6.96 4.44 -18.30
N VAL A 182 6.28 3.99 -17.25
CA VAL A 182 6.09 2.57 -16.90
C VAL A 182 4.67 2.16 -17.31
N SER A 183 4.53 0.99 -17.93
CA SER A 183 3.24 0.40 -18.25
C SER A 183 2.65 -0.29 -17.03
N LEU A 184 1.36 -0.07 -16.78
CA LEU A 184 0.60 -0.77 -15.76
C LEU A 184 -0.43 -1.64 -16.46
N GLU A 185 -0.17 -2.93 -16.51
CA GLU A 185 -1.07 -3.95 -17.05
C GLU A 185 -1.79 -4.66 -15.87
N ASN A 186 -3.04 -5.06 -16.08
CA ASN A 186 -3.85 -5.79 -15.09
C ASN A 186 -3.88 -5.14 -13.68
N HIS A 187 -4.10 -3.83 -13.62
CA HIS A 187 -4.23 -3.11 -12.36
C HIS A 187 -5.20 -3.81 -11.39
N HIS A 188 -4.88 -3.82 -10.10
CA HIS A 188 -5.53 -4.58 -9.02
C HIS A 188 -5.28 -6.10 -9.05
N ARG A 189 -4.12 -6.50 -9.55
CA ARG A 189 -3.51 -7.81 -9.29
C ARG A 189 -2.19 -7.56 -8.58
N ALA A 190 -2.08 -8.06 -7.36
CA ALA A 190 -0.98 -7.72 -6.47
C ALA A 190 0.42 -7.92 -7.10
N VAL A 191 0.63 -8.98 -7.89
CA VAL A 191 1.93 -9.23 -8.54
C VAL A 191 2.22 -8.26 -9.69
N ASP A 192 1.19 -7.79 -10.42
CA ASP A 192 1.37 -6.85 -11.51
C ASP A 192 1.59 -5.42 -10.97
N ASP A 193 0.88 -5.04 -9.90
CA ASP A 193 1.09 -3.78 -9.18
C ASP A 193 2.48 -3.75 -8.51
N ALA A 194 2.93 -4.87 -7.93
CA ALA A 194 4.28 -5.03 -7.41
C ALA A 194 5.35 -4.89 -8.52
N ALA A 195 5.14 -5.51 -9.69
CA ALA A 195 6.07 -5.40 -10.82
C ALA A 195 6.15 -3.97 -11.35
N CYS A 196 5.00 -3.30 -11.52
CA CYS A 196 4.96 -1.88 -11.89
C CYS A 196 5.68 -0.99 -10.86
N THR A 197 5.44 -1.24 -9.57
CA THR A 197 6.12 -0.53 -8.47
C THR A 197 7.63 -0.77 -8.51
N ALA A 198 8.08 -1.98 -8.85
CA ALA A 198 9.50 -2.31 -9.00
C ALA A 198 10.15 -1.54 -10.15
N GLU A 199 9.50 -1.46 -11.31
CA GLU A 199 10.00 -0.67 -12.43
C GLU A 199 10.08 0.82 -12.10
N ILE A 200 9.10 1.36 -11.36
CA ILE A 200 9.14 2.74 -10.86
C ILE A 200 10.32 2.92 -9.89
N PHE A 201 10.47 2.00 -8.93
CA PHE A 201 11.54 2.03 -7.94
C PHE A 201 12.94 2.01 -8.57
N VAL A 202 13.13 1.19 -9.60
CA VAL A 202 14.42 1.11 -10.33
C VAL A 202 14.72 2.38 -11.13
N LYS A 203 13.67 3.10 -11.59
CA LYS A 203 13.84 4.39 -12.29
C LYS A 203 14.16 5.56 -11.38
N PHE A 204 13.80 5.47 -10.12
CA PHE A 204 14.07 6.47 -9.09
C PHE A 204 15.49 6.36 -8.53
#